data_9d5e7d723d444d3f2fa33ba809d0dec0
#
_entry.id   9d5e7d723d444d3f2fa33ba809d0dec0
#
_cell.length_a   1.000
_cell.length_b   1.000
_cell.length_c   1.000
_cell.angle_alpha   90.00
_cell.angle_beta   90.00
_cell.angle_gamma   90.00
#
_symmetry.space_group_name_H-M   'P 1'
#
loop_
_entity.id
_entity.type
_entity.pdbx_description
1 polymer ?
#
loop_
_entity_poly.entity_id
_entity_poly.type
_entity_poly.pdbx_seq_one_letter_code
_entity_poly.pdbx_strand_id
1 'polypeptide(L)'
;MADDEFALRRDMEAAAQVQALLANEHVADAFASLEAAYLAAWKVTAARDSEGREKLWQAVQIVGKVKSHLEAVAANGRLAERQIQEITARPKRFGIV
;
A
#
# COMPACT_ATOMS: atom_id res chain seq x y z
N MET A 1 0.57 -18.94 -19.22
CA MET A 1 1.38 -19.41 -18.11
C MET A 1 2.65 -18.62 -17.91
N ALA A 2 3.49 -18.49 -18.93
CA ALA A 2 4.68 -17.66 -18.83
C ALA A 2 4.32 -16.20 -18.54
N ASP A 3 3.24 -15.72 -19.15
CA ASP A 3 2.76 -14.35 -18.91
C ASP A 3 2.26 -14.14 -17.49
N ASP A 4 1.60 -15.14 -16.90
CA ASP A 4 1.14 -15.08 -15.52
C ASP A 4 2.30 -15.04 -14.54
N GLU A 5 3.31 -15.86 -14.77
CA GLU A 5 4.50 -15.88 -13.94
C GLU A 5 5.26 -14.56 -14.04
N PHE A 6 5.36 -14.00 -15.26
CA PHE A 6 6.01 -12.71 -15.47
C PHE A 6 5.28 -11.59 -14.72
N ALA A 7 3.94 -11.58 -14.81
CA ALA A 7 3.12 -10.59 -14.09
C ALA A 7 3.28 -10.72 -12.59
N LEU A 8 3.33 -11.94 -12.05
CA LEU A 8 3.52 -12.18 -10.63
C LEU A 8 4.87 -11.69 -10.15
N ARG A 9 5.94 -11.93 -10.93
CA ARG A 9 7.28 -11.47 -10.59
C ARG A 9 7.37 -9.95 -10.61
N ARG A 10 6.70 -9.31 -11.55
CA ARG A 10 6.63 -7.86 -11.62
C ARG A 10 5.92 -7.30 -10.39
N ASP A 11 4.83 -7.93 -9.97
CA ASP A 11 4.11 -7.52 -8.77
C ASP A 11 4.94 -7.69 -7.50
N MET A 12 5.72 -8.78 -7.41
CA MET A 12 6.64 -8.99 -6.31
C MET A 12 7.71 -7.92 -6.24
N GLU A 13 8.26 -7.55 -7.39
CA GLU A 13 9.31 -6.53 -7.47
C GLU A 13 8.77 -5.16 -7.04
N ALA A 14 7.61 -4.77 -7.55
CA ALA A 14 6.95 -3.53 -7.15
C ALA A 14 6.64 -3.53 -5.66
N ALA A 15 6.13 -4.65 -5.15
CA ALA A 15 5.79 -4.80 -3.73
C ALA A 15 7.02 -4.70 -2.83
N ALA A 16 8.15 -5.26 -3.26
CA ALA A 16 9.39 -5.16 -2.50
C ALA A 16 9.83 -3.71 -2.31
N GLN A 17 9.70 -2.90 -3.37
CA GLN A 17 10.02 -1.48 -3.31
C GLN A 17 9.05 -0.74 -2.40
N VAL A 18 7.75 -1.04 -2.49
CA VAL A 18 6.74 -0.43 -1.63
C VAL A 18 6.93 -0.83 -0.17
N GLN A 19 7.24 -2.10 0.10
CA GLN A 19 7.53 -2.56 1.45
C GLN A 19 8.71 -1.81 2.05
N ALA A 20 9.76 -1.57 1.26
CA ALA A 20 10.90 -0.80 1.70
C ALA A 20 10.51 0.65 2.03
N LEU A 21 9.65 1.26 1.23
CA LEU A 21 9.13 2.61 1.50
C LEU A 21 8.31 2.64 2.79
N LEU A 22 7.41 1.68 2.98
CA LEU A 22 6.57 1.63 4.18
C LEU A 22 7.38 1.34 5.45
N ALA A 23 8.49 0.62 5.33
CA ALA A 23 9.39 0.35 6.44
C ALA A 23 10.34 1.52 6.72
N ASN A 24 10.43 2.48 5.81
CA ASN A 24 11.28 3.65 5.99
C ASN A 24 10.68 4.56 7.05
N GLU A 25 11.44 4.86 8.09
CA GLU A 25 11.01 5.67 9.21
C GLU A 25 10.56 7.07 8.78
N HIS A 26 11.27 7.67 7.84
CA HIS A 26 10.94 9.02 7.35
C HIS A 26 9.63 9.04 6.57
N VAL A 27 9.35 8.00 5.83
CA VAL A 27 8.08 7.88 5.09
C VAL A 27 6.92 7.69 6.07
N ALA A 28 7.07 6.81 7.05
CA ALA A 28 6.06 6.60 8.08
C ALA A 28 5.78 7.89 8.86
N ASP A 29 6.83 8.61 9.22
CA ASP A 29 6.71 9.89 9.93
C ASP A 29 6.01 10.94 9.06
N ALA A 30 6.28 10.95 7.75
CA ALA A 30 5.64 11.89 6.84
C ALA A 30 4.12 11.67 6.79
N PHE A 31 3.67 10.42 6.69
CA PHE A 31 2.23 10.12 6.71
C PHE A 31 1.60 10.53 8.04
N ALA A 32 2.23 10.16 9.15
CA ALA A 32 1.73 10.49 10.48
C ALA A 32 1.67 12.00 10.70
N SER A 33 2.69 12.73 10.25
CA SER A 33 2.74 14.19 10.39
C SER A 33 1.67 14.89 9.57
N LEU A 34 1.43 14.40 8.34
CA LEU A 34 0.36 14.95 7.50
C LEU A 34 -1.01 14.74 8.12
N GLU A 35 -1.29 13.53 8.58
CA GLU A 35 -2.57 13.23 9.24
C GLU A 35 -2.77 14.10 10.47
N ALA A 36 -1.74 14.22 11.30
CA ALA A 36 -1.80 15.03 12.51
C ALA A 36 -2.01 16.51 12.20
N ALA A 37 -1.34 17.03 11.17
CA ALA A 37 -1.47 18.43 10.76
C ALA A 37 -2.89 18.75 10.27
N TYR A 38 -3.46 17.88 9.45
CA TYR A 38 -4.82 18.09 8.95
C TYR A 38 -5.86 17.97 10.06
N LEU A 39 -5.69 17.02 10.98
CA LEU A 39 -6.58 16.89 12.13
C LEU A 39 -6.48 18.09 13.06
N ALA A 40 -5.29 18.59 13.31
CA ALA A 40 -5.08 19.79 14.14
C ALA A 40 -5.75 21.00 13.51
N ALA A 41 -5.59 21.18 12.21
CA ALA A 41 -6.23 22.27 11.48
C ALA A 41 -7.77 22.15 11.54
N TRP A 42 -8.28 20.94 11.40
CA TRP A 42 -9.72 20.68 11.49
C TRP A 42 -10.28 21.05 12.86
N LYS A 43 -9.57 20.70 13.93
CA LYS A 43 -10.00 20.99 15.30
C LYS A 43 -10.14 22.48 15.59
N VAL A 44 -9.32 23.31 14.97
CA VAL A 44 -9.35 24.76 15.19
C VAL A 44 -10.19 25.52 14.14
N THR A 45 -10.68 24.83 13.12
CA THR A 45 -11.54 25.44 12.11
C THR A 45 -12.90 25.76 12.73
N ALA A 46 -13.39 26.98 12.51
CA ALA A 46 -14.68 27.41 13.02
C ALA A 46 -15.79 26.52 12.49
N ALA A 47 -16.77 26.20 13.34
CA ALA A 47 -17.89 25.33 12.96
C ALA A 47 -18.68 25.88 11.77
N ARG A 48 -18.75 27.22 11.65
CA ARG A 48 -19.45 27.90 10.55
C ARG A 48 -18.70 27.85 9.22
N ASP A 49 -17.39 27.50 9.25
CA ASP A 49 -16.58 27.35 8.05
C ASP A 49 -16.71 25.92 7.54
N SER A 50 -17.89 25.58 7.03
CA SER A 50 -18.20 24.23 6.56
C SER A 50 -17.35 23.84 5.36
N GLU A 51 -17.04 24.77 4.47
CA GLU A 51 -16.20 24.51 3.30
C GLU A 51 -14.77 24.17 3.71
N GLY A 52 -14.18 24.93 4.61
CA GLY A 52 -12.84 24.67 5.12
C GLY A 52 -12.76 23.33 5.85
N ARG A 53 -13.76 23.03 6.67
CA ARG A 53 -13.82 21.76 7.39
C ARG A 53 -13.93 20.57 6.43
N GLU A 54 -14.75 20.70 5.40
CA GLU A 54 -14.91 19.65 4.40
C GLU A 54 -13.63 19.40 3.61
N LYS A 55 -12.92 20.46 3.22
CA LYS A 55 -11.64 20.31 2.51
C LYS A 55 -10.61 19.60 3.35
N LEU A 56 -10.54 19.89 4.64
CA LEU A 56 -9.61 19.22 5.56
C LEU A 56 -9.99 17.74 5.74
N TRP A 57 -11.28 17.46 5.85
CA TRP A 57 -11.76 16.09 5.93
C TRP A 57 -11.37 15.29 4.69
N GLN A 58 -11.56 15.87 3.50
CA GLN A 58 -11.16 15.26 2.24
C GLN A 58 -9.66 15.02 2.18
N ALA A 59 -8.86 15.96 2.67
CA ALA A 59 -7.40 15.80 2.70
C ALA A 59 -6.99 14.60 3.55
N VAL A 60 -7.58 14.45 4.72
CA VAL A 60 -7.32 13.29 5.60
C VAL A 60 -7.70 11.99 4.88
N GLN A 61 -8.86 11.98 4.21
CA GLN A 61 -9.32 10.81 3.47
C GLN A 61 -8.36 10.44 2.34
N ILE A 62 -7.84 11.42 1.61
CA ILE A 62 -6.91 11.19 0.51
C ILE A 62 -5.60 10.60 1.02
N VAL A 63 -5.05 11.14 2.09
CA VAL A 63 -3.82 10.62 2.71
C VAL A 63 -4.02 9.16 3.12
N GLY A 64 -5.16 8.86 3.75
CA GLY A 64 -5.50 7.49 4.14
C GLY A 64 -5.63 6.55 2.96
N LYS A 65 -6.22 7.01 1.86
CA LYS A 65 -6.36 6.20 0.63
C LYS A 65 -5.01 5.90 -0.01
N VAL A 66 -4.10 6.88 -0.05
CA VAL A 66 -2.76 6.66 -0.59
C VAL A 66 -2.03 5.60 0.24
N LYS A 67 -2.08 5.73 1.55
CA LYS A 67 -1.45 4.77 2.47
C LYS A 67 -2.03 3.37 2.29
N SER A 68 -3.35 3.26 2.24
CA SER A 68 -4.04 1.97 2.04
C SER A 68 -3.69 1.35 0.70
N HIS A 69 -3.56 2.16 -0.34
CA HIS A 69 -3.16 1.66 -1.65
C HIS A 69 -1.75 1.06 -1.63
N LEU A 70 -0.81 1.75 -0.98
CA LEU A 70 0.55 1.24 -0.83
C LEU A 70 0.57 -0.08 -0.04
N GLU A 71 -0.21 -0.16 1.03
CA GLU A 71 -0.34 -1.38 1.82
C GLU A 71 -0.93 -2.53 0.99
N ALA A 72 -1.88 -2.23 0.12
CA ALA A 72 -2.48 -3.22 -0.78
C ALA A 72 -1.45 -3.74 -1.80
N VAL A 73 -0.61 -2.86 -2.36
CA VAL A 73 0.45 -3.28 -3.28
C VAL A 73 1.43 -4.22 -2.57
N ALA A 74 1.81 -3.91 -1.34
CA ALA A 74 2.68 -4.77 -0.55
C ALA A 74 2.04 -6.12 -0.26
N ALA A 75 0.75 -6.14 0.07
CA ALA A 75 0.01 -7.38 0.33
C ALA A 75 -0.12 -8.24 -0.93
N ASN A 76 -0.38 -7.62 -2.08
CA ASN A 76 -0.47 -8.33 -3.36
C ASN A 76 0.85 -8.97 -3.73
N GLY A 77 1.97 -8.34 -3.39
CA GLY A 77 3.29 -8.91 -3.62
C GLY A 77 3.52 -10.18 -2.81
N ARG A 78 3.09 -10.21 -1.57
CA ARG A 78 3.19 -11.42 -0.74
C ARG A 78 2.35 -12.56 -1.31
N LEU A 79 1.17 -12.23 -1.82
CA LEU A 79 0.31 -13.22 -2.48
C LEU A 79 0.94 -13.74 -3.76
N ALA A 80 1.51 -12.85 -4.58
CA ALA A 80 2.20 -13.22 -5.81
C ALA A 80 3.39 -14.16 -5.52
N GLU A 81 4.15 -13.87 -4.48
CA GLU A 81 5.27 -14.72 -4.05
C GLU A 81 4.78 -16.14 -3.72
N ARG A 82 3.69 -16.23 -2.98
CA ARG A 82 3.10 -17.51 -2.62
C ARG A 82 2.66 -18.29 -3.87
N GLN A 83 2.05 -17.61 -4.83
CA GLN A 83 1.61 -18.23 -6.09
C GLN A 83 2.78 -18.71 -6.92
N ILE A 84 3.88 -17.97 -6.97
CA ILE A 84 5.09 -18.40 -7.67
C ILE A 84 5.68 -19.65 -7.02
N GLN A 85 5.71 -19.70 -5.69
CA GLN A 85 6.18 -20.87 -4.97
C GLN A 85 5.34 -22.10 -5.31
N GLU A 86 4.04 -21.97 -5.41
CA GLU A 86 3.16 -23.06 -5.81
C GLU A 86 3.44 -23.53 -7.24
N ILE A 87 3.63 -22.58 -8.16
CA ILE A 87 3.93 -22.90 -9.56
C ILE A 87 5.25 -23.66 -9.68
N THR A 88 6.27 -23.22 -8.97
CA THR A 88 7.59 -23.88 -9.02
C THR A 88 7.62 -25.21 -8.31
N ALA A 89 6.76 -25.43 -7.34
CA ALA A 89 6.67 -26.72 -6.63
C ALA A 89 5.99 -27.80 -7.46
N ARG A 90 5.00 -27.43 -8.29
CA ARG A 90 4.22 -28.40 -9.07
C ARG A 90 5.05 -29.27 -10.03
N PRO A 91 5.96 -28.71 -10.85
CA PRO A 91 6.76 -29.53 -11.75
C PRO A 91 7.59 -30.59 -11.03
N LYS A 92 8.07 -30.29 -9.83
CA LYS A 92 8.83 -31.24 -9.04
C LYS A 92 7.99 -32.44 -8.63
N ARG A 93 6.72 -32.19 -8.27
CA ARG A 93 5.79 -33.27 -7.90
C ARG A 93 5.54 -34.18 -9.09
N PHE A 94 5.29 -33.62 -10.24
CA PHE A 94 5.03 -34.38 -11.45
C PHE A 94 6.28 -35.15 -11.94
N GLY A 95 7.45 -34.57 -11.74
CA GLY A 95 8.69 -35.18 -12.12
C GLY A 95 9.02 -36.45 -11.35
N ILE A 96 8.42 -36.60 -10.19
CA ILE A 96 8.64 -37.78 -9.33
C ILE A 96 7.79 -38.97 -9.79
N VAL A 97 6.65 -38.68 -10.36
CA VAL A 97 5.72 -39.71 -10.82
C VAL A 97 6.18 -40.29 -12.14
#